data_2d9d78a8dfbdb7e30f5c5c022cef476c
#
_entry.id   2d9d78a8dfbdb7e30f5c5c022cef476c
#
_cell.length_a   1.000
_cell.length_b   1.000
_cell.length_c   1.000
_cell.angle_alpha   90.00
_cell.angle_beta   90.00
_cell.angle_gamma   90.00
#
_symmetry.space_group_name_H-M   'P 1'
#
loop_
_entity.id
_entity.type
_entity.pdbx_description
1 polymer ?
#
loop_
_entity_poly.entity_id
_entity_poly.type
_entity_poly.pdbx_seq_one_letter_code
_entity_poly.pdbx_strand_id
1 'polypeptide(L)'
;MIRIATRRSPLAKWQANHVADLLRKNEAGLEVRLHELVTRGDKILDVPLADVGGKGLFVKEIEDALLAGAAEVAVHSMKDLPAQLAPGLVVGAVPVREDPRDALCSPRWKTLAGLPRGAKVGTSSLRRSAQLKAIRPDLVLEMVRGNVETRLRKASEGLDAVVLAYAGLRRLGLDGHATQVFSPEEMLPAVAQGALALEARASDAPTLRRLAALEDPDTRVRTEAERGFLARIEGGCQVPIAGHATVQGASVVLRALVASLDGKRIIRAERTGTRAGARKMGEDLAEELLSKGAAEILRECEGKAPSLAAPKQKKK
;
A
#
# COMPACT_ATOMS: atom_id res chain seq x y z
N MET A 1 17.27 -19.66 15.38
CA MET A 1 16.46 -19.77 14.13
C MET A 1 15.32 -18.78 14.18
N ILE A 2 15.00 -18.13 13.05
CA ILE A 2 13.81 -17.28 12.85
C ILE A 2 13.01 -17.83 11.67
N ARG A 3 11.71 -18.00 11.86
CA ARG A 3 10.76 -18.33 10.77
C ARG A 3 10.01 -17.06 10.37
N ILE A 4 10.06 -16.73 9.07
CA ILE A 4 9.36 -15.56 8.52
C ILE A 4 8.10 -16.03 7.81
N ALA A 5 6.94 -15.67 8.32
CA ALA A 5 5.66 -15.88 7.66
C ALA A 5 5.51 -14.92 6.47
N THR A 6 5.14 -15.46 5.31
CA THR A 6 4.97 -14.68 4.09
C THR A 6 3.97 -15.33 3.14
N ARG A 7 3.41 -14.54 2.22
CA ARG A 7 2.56 -15.05 1.13
C ARG A 7 3.40 -15.66 0.01
N ARG A 8 2.77 -16.48 -0.83
CA ARG A 8 3.44 -17.15 -1.97
C ARG A 8 3.70 -16.26 -3.17
N SER A 9 3.18 -15.02 -3.22
CA SER A 9 3.39 -14.15 -4.38
C SER A 9 4.86 -13.78 -4.56
N PRO A 10 5.35 -13.57 -5.81
CA PRO A 10 6.75 -13.22 -6.06
C PRO A 10 7.21 -12.01 -5.25
N LEU A 11 6.39 -10.95 -5.19
CA LEU A 11 6.70 -9.75 -4.41
C LEU A 11 6.80 -10.03 -2.90
N ALA A 12 5.89 -10.84 -2.33
CA ALA A 12 5.93 -11.17 -0.91
C ALA A 12 7.17 -12.00 -0.58
N LYS A 13 7.53 -12.97 -1.43
CA LYS A 13 8.77 -13.77 -1.27
C LYS A 13 10.01 -12.90 -1.36
N TRP A 14 10.07 -11.96 -2.31
CA TRP A 14 11.16 -11.01 -2.40
C TRP A 14 11.32 -10.21 -1.10
N GLN A 15 10.21 -9.68 -0.58
CA GLN A 15 10.20 -8.90 0.67
C GLN A 15 10.69 -9.72 1.87
N ALA A 16 10.23 -10.96 2.00
CA ALA A 16 10.64 -11.86 3.07
C ALA A 16 12.13 -12.26 2.96
N ASN A 17 12.61 -12.56 1.74
CA ASN A 17 14.03 -12.85 1.51
C ASN A 17 14.91 -11.63 1.81
N HIS A 18 14.51 -10.43 1.39
CA HIS A 18 15.22 -9.19 1.71
C HIS A 18 15.38 -9.00 3.23
N VAL A 19 14.32 -9.22 4.00
CA VAL A 19 14.38 -9.15 5.47
C VAL A 19 15.24 -10.27 6.05
N ALA A 20 15.15 -11.49 5.51
CA ALA A 20 16.01 -12.60 5.92
C ALA A 20 17.51 -12.27 5.72
N ASP A 21 17.85 -11.64 4.61
CA ASP A 21 19.23 -11.24 4.32
C ASP A 21 19.71 -10.10 5.23
N LEU A 22 18.84 -9.14 5.56
CA LEU A 22 19.13 -8.10 6.56
C LEU A 22 19.38 -8.71 7.94
N LEU A 23 18.56 -9.67 8.38
CA LEU A 23 18.74 -10.37 9.66
C LEU A 23 20.05 -11.16 9.69
N ARG A 24 20.38 -11.91 8.64
CA ARG A 24 21.64 -12.66 8.53
C ARG A 24 22.86 -11.74 8.52
N LYS A 25 22.75 -10.57 7.89
CA LYS A 25 23.84 -9.57 7.88
C LYS A 25 24.11 -9.00 9.28
N ASN A 26 23.06 -8.83 10.09
CA ASN A 26 23.19 -8.28 11.44
C ASN A 26 23.60 -9.32 12.50
N GLU A 27 23.27 -10.60 12.28
CA GLU A 27 23.60 -11.70 13.21
C GLU A 27 24.19 -12.87 12.42
N ALA A 28 25.52 -12.98 12.42
CA ALA A 28 26.23 -14.04 11.71
C ALA A 28 25.81 -15.42 12.27
N GLY A 29 25.52 -16.36 11.38
CA GLY A 29 25.09 -17.70 11.74
C GLY A 29 23.59 -17.81 12.09
N LEU A 30 22.82 -16.72 12.04
CA LEU A 30 21.38 -16.78 12.26
C LEU A 30 20.70 -17.60 11.15
N GLU A 31 20.11 -18.71 11.55
CA GLU A 31 19.27 -19.49 10.64
C GLU A 31 17.93 -18.79 10.45
N VAL A 32 17.59 -18.47 9.19
CA VAL A 32 16.30 -17.86 8.83
C VAL A 32 15.62 -18.71 7.77
N ARG A 33 14.38 -19.11 8.01
CA ARG A 33 13.55 -19.90 7.09
C ARG A 33 12.26 -19.15 6.75
N LEU A 34 11.77 -19.32 5.51
CA LEU A 34 10.47 -18.80 5.13
C LEU A 34 9.37 -19.82 5.45
N HIS A 35 8.27 -19.33 6.01
CA HIS A 35 7.02 -20.05 6.25
C HIS A 35 5.96 -19.51 5.30
N GLU A 36 5.79 -20.19 4.15
CA GLU A 36 4.89 -19.72 3.09
C GLU A 36 3.44 -20.10 3.37
N LEU A 37 2.57 -19.10 3.38
CA LEU A 37 1.12 -19.25 3.62
C LEU A 37 0.31 -18.84 2.39
N VAL A 38 -0.89 -19.41 2.27
CA VAL A 38 -1.90 -19.01 1.29
C VAL A 38 -3.03 -18.34 2.02
N THR A 39 -3.25 -17.06 1.73
CA THR A 39 -4.31 -16.28 2.37
C THR A 39 -5.63 -16.39 1.59
N ARG A 40 -6.75 -16.02 2.25
CA ARG A 40 -8.06 -15.93 1.58
C ARG A 40 -8.01 -14.97 0.39
N GLY A 41 -7.31 -13.86 0.53
CA GLY A 41 -7.14 -12.88 -0.55
C GLY A 41 -6.40 -13.42 -1.77
N ASP A 42 -5.54 -14.44 -1.60
CA ASP A 42 -4.84 -15.10 -2.71
C ASP A 42 -5.77 -16.06 -3.49
N LYS A 43 -6.80 -16.60 -2.84
CA LYS A 43 -7.76 -17.54 -3.45
C LYS A 43 -8.88 -16.85 -4.23
N ILE A 44 -9.20 -15.58 -3.88
CA ILE A 44 -10.33 -14.84 -4.47
C ILE A 44 -9.79 -13.96 -5.59
N LEU A 45 -9.94 -14.43 -6.84
CA LEU A 45 -9.45 -13.72 -8.02
C LEU A 45 -10.54 -12.99 -8.81
N ASP A 46 -11.82 -13.44 -8.68
CA ASP A 46 -12.91 -13.07 -9.58
C ASP A 46 -13.84 -11.97 -9.05
N VAL A 47 -13.70 -11.60 -7.78
CA VAL A 47 -14.57 -10.59 -7.13
C VAL A 47 -13.73 -9.40 -6.69
N PRO A 48 -14.21 -8.13 -6.83
CA PRO A 48 -13.53 -6.96 -6.30
C PRO A 48 -13.21 -7.13 -4.81
N LEU A 49 -12.01 -6.72 -4.36
CA LEU A 49 -11.65 -6.79 -2.94
C LEU A 49 -12.62 -5.98 -2.05
N ALA A 50 -13.22 -4.94 -2.62
CA ALA A 50 -14.24 -4.14 -1.97
C ALA A 50 -15.51 -4.94 -1.66
N ASP A 51 -15.87 -5.93 -2.49
CA ASP A 51 -17.11 -6.71 -2.37
C ASP A 51 -16.93 -7.96 -1.47
N VAL A 52 -15.69 -8.37 -1.24
CA VAL A 52 -15.40 -9.58 -0.44
C VAL A 52 -15.59 -9.34 1.06
N GLY A 53 -15.64 -8.07 1.48
CA GLY A 53 -15.86 -7.66 2.87
C GLY A 53 -14.84 -8.24 3.85
N GLY A 54 -14.18 -7.41 4.62
CA GLY A 54 -13.30 -7.84 5.70
C GLY A 54 -11.94 -7.16 5.68
N LYS A 55 -11.64 -6.47 6.76
CA LYS A 55 -10.28 -5.98 7.06
C LYS A 55 -9.37 -7.22 7.21
N GLY A 56 -8.20 -7.22 6.56
CA GLY A 56 -7.21 -8.26 6.80
C GLY A 56 -7.26 -9.51 5.90
N LEU A 57 -7.88 -9.47 4.71
CA LEU A 57 -7.94 -10.61 3.76
C LEU A 57 -6.58 -11.23 3.41
N PHE A 58 -5.49 -10.49 3.56
CA PHE A 58 -4.13 -10.92 3.28
C PHE A 58 -3.27 -11.07 4.55
N VAL A 59 -3.84 -10.80 5.72
CA VAL A 59 -3.08 -10.65 6.97
C VAL A 59 -3.49 -11.69 8.00
N LYS A 60 -4.78 -12.07 8.06
CA LYS A 60 -5.32 -12.92 9.12
C LYS A 60 -4.57 -14.25 9.29
N GLU A 61 -4.35 -15.01 8.23
CA GLU A 61 -3.66 -16.30 8.31
C GLU A 61 -2.19 -16.15 8.71
N ILE A 62 -1.60 -14.98 8.44
CA ILE A 62 -0.23 -14.65 8.83
C ILE A 62 -0.19 -14.29 10.32
N GLU A 63 -1.12 -13.46 10.80
CA GLU A 63 -1.26 -13.13 12.23
C GLU A 63 -1.58 -14.38 13.06
N ASP A 64 -2.48 -15.25 12.58
CA ASP A 64 -2.78 -16.54 13.21
C ASP A 64 -1.51 -17.41 13.37
N ALA A 65 -0.63 -17.44 12.35
CA ALA A 65 0.63 -18.19 12.41
C ALA A 65 1.63 -17.59 13.42
N LEU A 66 1.68 -16.23 13.57
CA LEU A 66 2.48 -15.58 14.59
C LEU A 66 1.97 -15.92 16.00
N LEU A 67 0.65 -15.80 16.23
CA LEU A 67 0.02 -16.05 17.52
C LEU A 67 0.16 -17.51 17.94
N ALA A 68 0.06 -18.44 16.99
CA ALA A 68 0.28 -19.88 17.23
C ALA A 68 1.75 -20.27 17.40
N GLY A 69 2.71 -19.35 17.26
CA GLY A 69 4.14 -19.64 17.32
C GLY A 69 4.67 -20.47 16.14
N ALA A 70 3.93 -20.54 15.02
CA ALA A 70 4.40 -21.18 13.81
C ALA A 70 5.47 -20.34 13.08
N ALA A 71 5.49 -19.03 13.31
CA ALA A 71 6.53 -18.10 12.88
C ALA A 71 6.86 -17.07 13.97
N GLU A 72 8.04 -16.49 13.91
CA GLU A 72 8.49 -15.42 14.81
C GLU A 72 8.22 -14.04 14.23
N VAL A 73 8.33 -13.90 12.91
CA VAL A 73 8.24 -12.62 12.19
C VAL A 73 7.28 -12.79 11.01
N ALA A 74 6.49 -11.76 10.71
CA ALA A 74 5.81 -11.61 9.43
C ALA A 74 6.31 -10.37 8.69
N VAL A 75 6.37 -10.45 7.36
CA VAL A 75 6.80 -9.36 6.50
C VAL A 75 5.63 -8.93 5.61
N HIS A 76 5.22 -7.68 5.78
CA HIS A 76 4.09 -7.11 5.04
C HIS A 76 4.51 -5.89 4.23
N SER A 77 3.89 -5.70 3.07
CA SER A 77 3.76 -4.34 2.52
C SER A 77 2.90 -3.53 3.49
N MET A 78 3.46 -2.52 4.14
CA MET A 78 2.77 -1.83 5.25
C MET A 78 1.44 -1.18 4.82
N LYS A 79 1.29 -0.78 3.58
CA LYS A 79 0.03 -0.25 3.03
C LYS A 79 -1.14 -1.23 3.05
N ASP A 80 -0.84 -2.54 3.10
CA ASP A 80 -1.84 -3.61 3.10
C ASP A 80 -2.17 -4.07 4.54
N LEU A 81 -1.42 -3.56 5.53
CA LEU A 81 -1.60 -3.86 6.94
C LEU A 81 -2.68 -2.95 7.54
N PRO A 82 -3.68 -3.48 8.24
CA PRO A 82 -4.72 -2.68 8.88
C PRO A 82 -4.14 -1.67 9.88
N ALA A 83 -4.88 -0.60 10.14
CA ALA A 83 -4.44 0.43 11.09
C ALA A 83 -4.27 -0.14 12.51
N GLN A 84 -5.11 -1.12 12.87
CA GLN A 84 -5.03 -1.87 14.14
C GLN A 84 -4.66 -3.32 13.83
N LEU A 85 -3.67 -3.83 14.56
CA LEU A 85 -3.22 -5.23 14.48
C LEU A 85 -4.06 -6.11 15.40
N ALA A 86 -3.95 -7.43 15.22
CA ALA A 86 -4.52 -8.38 16.18
C ALA A 86 -3.91 -8.18 17.58
N PRO A 87 -4.72 -8.31 18.65
CA PRO A 87 -4.21 -8.23 20.01
C PRO A 87 -3.03 -9.17 20.25
N GLY A 88 -1.96 -8.67 20.88
CA GLY A 88 -0.74 -9.42 21.13
C GLY A 88 0.32 -9.33 20.01
N LEU A 89 0.03 -8.66 18.91
CA LEU A 89 0.99 -8.39 17.83
C LEU A 89 1.39 -6.92 17.79
N VAL A 90 2.61 -6.66 17.30
CA VAL A 90 3.17 -5.31 17.14
C VAL A 90 4.00 -5.22 15.87
N VAL A 91 4.12 -4.02 15.31
CA VAL A 91 5.15 -3.73 14.30
C VAL A 91 6.48 -3.55 15.02
N GLY A 92 7.29 -4.61 15.05
CA GLY A 92 8.58 -4.65 15.73
C GLY A 92 9.64 -3.78 15.08
N ALA A 93 9.63 -3.66 13.74
CA ALA A 93 10.50 -2.73 13.00
C ALA A 93 9.93 -2.31 11.66
N VAL A 94 10.40 -1.17 11.17
CA VAL A 94 10.13 -0.62 9.84
C VAL A 94 11.46 -0.31 9.17
N PRO A 95 11.95 -1.15 8.26
CA PRO A 95 13.19 -0.91 7.53
C PRO A 95 13.09 0.31 6.60
N VAL A 96 14.23 0.70 6.03
CA VAL A 96 14.33 1.80 5.04
C VAL A 96 13.24 1.65 3.97
N ARG A 97 12.49 2.73 3.77
CA ARG A 97 11.37 2.79 2.83
C ARG A 97 11.87 2.81 1.39
N GLU A 98 11.30 1.98 0.56
CA GLU A 98 11.46 2.06 -0.89
C GLU A 98 10.62 3.23 -1.45
N ASP A 99 10.90 3.67 -2.69
CA ASP A 99 10.23 4.78 -3.35
C ASP A 99 8.68 4.67 -3.25
N PRO A 100 8.00 5.60 -2.57
CA PRO A 100 6.56 5.52 -2.31
C PRO A 100 5.69 5.85 -3.52
N ARG A 101 6.28 6.36 -4.61
CA ARG A 101 5.54 6.88 -5.75
C ARG A 101 4.78 5.80 -6.52
N ASP A 102 3.82 6.25 -7.32
CA ASP A 102 3.17 5.42 -8.33
C ASP A 102 3.87 5.59 -9.68
N ALA A 103 3.76 4.58 -10.53
CA ALA A 103 4.31 4.61 -11.86
C ALA A 103 3.26 4.23 -12.91
N LEU A 104 3.23 4.95 -14.01
CA LEU A 104 2.57 4.57 -15.25
C LEU A 104 3.45 3.57 -15.98
N CYS A 105 2.85 2.47 -16.39
CA CYS A 105 3.49 1.47 -17.23
C CYS A 105 2.66 1.34 -18.52
N SER A 106 3.24 1.73 -19.64
CA SER A 106 2.56 1.67 -20.93
C SER A 106 3.50 1.11 -22.00
N PRO A 107 3.05 0.17 -22.84
CA PRO A 107 3.88 -0.36 -23.92
C PRO A 107 4.10 0.65 -25.05
N ARG A 108 3.27 1.69 -25.16
CA ARG A 108 3.24 2.61 -26.33
C ARG A 108 3.45 4.08 -25.95
N TRP A 109 3.09 4.48 -24.74
CA TRP A 109 3.02 5.89 -24.36
C TRP A 109 3.97 6.20 -23.22
N LYS A 110 4.68 7.32 -23.30
CA LYS A 110 5.69 7.68 -22.30
C LYS A 110 5.11 8.35 -21.05
N THR A 111 4.01 9.09 -21.21
CA THR A 111 3.44 9.89 -20.12
C THR A 111 1.92 9.78 -20.08
N LEU A 112 1.31 10.13 -18.95
CA LEU A 112 -0.13 10.22 -18.78
C LEU A 112 -0.74 11.28 -19.74
N ALA A 113 -0.04 12.39 -19.92
CA ALA A 113 -0.47 13.44 -20.86
C ALA A 113 -0.45 12.97 -22.32
N GLY A 114 0.49 12.09 -22.68
CA GLY A 114 0.62 11.54 -24.02
C GLY A 114 -0.39 10.43 -24.37
N LEU A 115 -1.16 9.93 -23.41
CA LEU A 115 -2.21 8.95 -23.67
C LEU A 115 -3.32 9.56 -24.55
N PRO A 116 -3.88 8.82 -25.52
CA PRO A 116 -4.98 9.30 -26.36
C PRO A 116 -6.23 9.60 -25.52
N ARG A 117 -7.13 10.40 -26.09
CA ARG A 117 -8.44 10.65 -25.46
C ARG A 117 -9.21 9.34 -25.35
N GLY A 118 -9.82 9.10 -24.18
CA GLY A 118 -10.54 7.86 -23.91
C GLY A 118 -9.65 6.65 -23.68
N ALA A 119 -8.33 6.83 -23.45
CA ALA A 119 -7.40 5.74 -23.20
C ALA A 119 -7.85 4.86 -22.03
N LYS A 120 -7.63 3.55 -22.16
CA LYS A 120 -7.94 2.55 -21.15
C LYS A 120 -6.78 2.37 -20.19
N VAL A 121 -6.97 2.75 -18.92
CA VAL A 121 -5.95 2.64 -17.88
C VAL A 121 -6.38 1.66 -16.81
N GLY A 122 -5.55 0.64 -16.58
CA GLY A 122 -5.80 -0.42 -15.61
C GLY A 122 -5.37 -0.05 -14.20
N THR A 123 -6.32 -0.10 -13.26
CA THR A 123 -6.05 -0.01 -11.83
C THR A 123 -7.23 -0.58 -11.03
N SER A 124 -6.97 -1.22 -9.89
CA SER A 124 -8.01 -1.58 -8.89
C SER A 124 -7.96 -0.70 -7.65
N SER A 125 -7.14 0.33 -7.65
CA SER A 125 -7.02 1.26 -6.53
C SER A 125 -7.96 2.45 -6.71
N LEU A 126 -8.95 2.58 -5.82
CA LEU A 126 -9.87 3.73 -5.83
C LEU A 126 -9.13 5.06 -5.68
N ARG A 127 -8.07 5.08 -4.86
CA ARG A 127 -7.18 6.23 -4.69
C ARG A 127 -6.56 6.68 -6.02
N ARG A 128 -6.05 5.72 -6.81
CA ARG A 128 -5.49 6.03 -8.14
C ARG A 128 -6.58 6.45 -9.11
N SER A 129 -7.70 5.71 -9.11
CA SER A 129 -8.84 6.01 -9.99
C SER A 129 -9.34 7.43 -9.80
N ALA A 130 -9.56 7.86 -8.57
CA ALA A 130 -10.05 9.20 -8.26
C ALA A 130 -9.04 10.29 -8.71
N GLN A 131 -7.76 10.12 -8.43
CA GLN A 131 -6.73 11.09 -8.83
C GLN A 131 -6.53 11.12 -10.35
N LEU A 132 -6.55 9.96 -11.04
CA LEU A 132 -6.50 9.90 -12.50
C LEU A 132 -7.70 10.60 -13.15
N LYS A 133 -8.90 10.36 -12.61
CA LYS A 133 -10.13 11.02 -13.10
C LYS A 133 -10.11 12.53 -12.88
N ALA A 134 -9.51 13.01 -11.80
CA ALA A 134 -9.34 14.44 -11.56
C ALA A 134 -8.38 15.11 -12.57
N ILE A 135 -7.31 14.40 -12.97
CA ILE A 135 -6.31 14.92 -13.93
C ILE A 135 -6.79 14.75 -15.37
N ARG A 136 -7.36 13.59 -15.69
CA ARG A 136 -7.78 13.17 -17.03
C ARG A 136 -9.18 12.53 -16.95
N PRO A 137 -10.26 13.35 -16.91
CA PRO A 137 -11.65 12.85 -16.79
C PRO A 137 -12.09 11.97 -17.96
N ASP A 138 -11.43 12.10 -19.09
CA ASP A 138 -11.70 11.34 -20.31
C ASP A 138 -11.24 9.89 -20.28
N LEU A 139 -10.32 9.52 -19.37
CA LEU A 139 -9.81 8.15 -19.28
C LEU A 139 -10.89 7.13 -18.97
N VAL A 140 -10.78 5.96 -19.57
CA VAL A 140 -11.58 4.78 -19.24
C VAL A 140 -10.77 3.94 -18.26
N LEU A 141 -11.23 3.88 -16.99
CA LEU A 141 -10.54 3.11 -15.96
C LEU A 141 -11.09 1.69 -15.91
N GLU A 142 -10.21 0.70 -16.06
CA GLU A 142 -10.56 -0.72 -15.99
C GLU A 142 -9.93 -1.38 -14.77
N MET A 143 -10.68 -2.28 -14.14
CA MET A 143 -10.19 -3.03 -12.98
C MET A 143 -9.17 -4.08 -13.42
N VAL A 144 -7.96 -4.02 -12.84
CA VAL A 144 -6.89 -4.98 -13.12
C VAL A 144 -6.43 -5.65 -11.83
N ARG A 145 -6.56 -6.97 -11.75
CA ARG A 145 -6.11 -7.81 -10.63
C ARG A 145 -4.99 -8.77 -11.05
N GLY A 146 -4.35 -9.36 -10.06
CA GLY A 146 -3.21 -10.24 -10.20
C GLY A 146 -1.95 -9.64 -9.58
N ASN A 147 -0.83 -10.36 -9.68
CA ASN A 147 0.49 -9.89 -9.28
C ASN A 147 1.00 -8.79 -10.25
N VAL A 148 2.20 -8.27 -9.98
CA VAL A 148 2.78 -7.16 -10.77
C VAL A 148 2.94 -7.58 -12.23
N GLU A 149 3.51 -8.75 -12.50
CA GLU A 149 3.76 -9.27 -13.84
C GLU A 149 2.46 -9.47 -14.63
N THR A 150 1.43 -10.03 -13.96
CA THR A 150 0.10 -10.20 -14.58
C THR A 150 -0.50 -8.86 -14.99
N ARG A 151 -0.35 -7.82 -14.16
CA ARG A 151 -0.88 -6.48 -14.46
C ARG A 151 -0.10 -5.82 -15.60
N LEU A 152 1.22 -5.98 -15.65
CA LEU A 152 2.05 -5.50 -16.76
C LEU A 152 1.67 -6.16 -18.08
N ARG A 153 1.44 -7.49 -18.06
CA ARG A 153 1.00 -8.22 -19.25
C ARG A 153 -0.35 -7.69 -19.76
N LYS A 154 -1.31 -7.42 -18.87
CA LYS A 154 -2.61 -6.85 -19.25
C LYS A 154 -2.49 -5.47 -19.90
N ALA A 155 -1.47 -4.69 -19.59
CA ALA A 155 -1.18 -3.44 -20.29
C ALA A 155 -0.89 -3.68 -21.78
N SER A 156 -0.28 -4.82 -22.13
CA SER A 156 0.00 -5.20 -23.52
C SER A 156 -1.19 -5.89 -24.22
N GLU A 157 -2.16 -6.42 -23.45
CA GLU A 157 -3.26 -7.26 -23.95
C GLU A 157 -4.61 -6.50 -24.09
N GLY A 158 -4.61 -5.19 -24.24
CA GLY A 158 -5.85 -4.45 -24.53
C GLY A 158 -6.10 -3.20 -23.67
N LEU A 159 -5.14 -2.85 -22.80
CA LEU A 159 -5.10 -1.55 -22.13
C LEU A 159 -4.06 -0.65 -22.80
N ASP A 160 -4.18 0.65 -22.58
CA ASP A 160 -3.17 1.61 -23.02
C ASP A 160 -2.07 1.79 -21.97
N ALA A 161 -2.40 1.60 -20.70
CA ALA A 161 -1.46 1.65 -19.58
C ALA A 161 -2.03 0.94 -18.33
N VAL A 162 -1.15 0.69 -17.36
CA VAL A 162 -1.52 0.35 -15.97
C VAL A 162 -0.77 1.27 -15.01
N VAL A 163 -1.36 1.53 -13.83
CA VAL A 163 -0.68 2.27 -12.76
C VAL A 163 -0.36 1.34 -11.60
N LEU A 164 0.93 1.26 -11.27
CA LEU A 164 1.47 0.35 -10.25
C LEU A 164 2.27 1.13 -9.18
N ALA A 165 2.48 0.54 -8.01
CA ALA A 165 3.41 1.08 -7.02
C ALA A 165 4.84 0.87 -7.51
N TYR A 166 5.63 1.93 -7.60
CA TYR A 166 6.99 1.89 -8.12
C TYR A 166 7.90 1.00 -7.25
N ALA A 167 7.73 1.03 -5.92
CA ALA A 167 8.40 0.09 -5.02
C ALA A 167 8.22 -1.39 -5.39
N GLY A 168 7.05 -1.78 -5.87
CA GLY A 168 6.79 -3.15 -6.31
C GLY A 168 7.56 -3.52 -7.58
N LEU A 169 7.65 -2.59 -8.52
CA LEU A 169 8.43 -2.74 -9.75
C LEU A 169 9.93 -2.88 -9.43
N ARG A 170 10.47 -1.96 -8.63
CA ARG A 170 11.90 -1.97 -8.24
C ARG A 170 12.29 -3.27 -7.54
N ARG A 171 11.49 -3.72 -6.57
CA ARG A 171 11.75 -4.97 -5.84
C ARG A 171 11.80 -6.20 -6.72
N LEU A 172 11.07 -6.21 -7.82
CA LEU A 172 11.05 -7.32 -8.77
C LEU A 172 12.00 -7.11 -9.96
N GLY A 173 12.78 -6.02 -10.02
CA GLY A 173 13.63 -5.69 -11.16
C GLY A 173 12.85 -5.35 -12.44
N LEU A 174 11.60 -4.87 -12.27
CA LEU A 174 10.68 -4.54 -13.37
C LEU A 174 10.48 -3.03 -13.55
N ASP A 175 11.31 -2.22 -12.90
CA ASP A 175 11.23 -0.74 -12.94
C ASP A 175 11.49 -0.16 -14.33
N GLY A 176 12.18 -0.87 -15.21
CA GLY A 176 12.30 -0.54 -16.63
C GLY A 176 10.98 -0.49 -17.41
N HIS A 177 9.89 -1.06 -16.86
CA HIS A 177 8.55 -0.93 -17.43
C HIS A 177 7.85 0.39 -17.06
N ALA A 178 8.37 1.15 -16.10
CA ALA A 178 7.82 2.45 -15.71
C ALA A 178 8.16 3.49 -16.77
N THR A 179 7.14 4.02 -17.46
CA THR A 179 7.30 5.04 -18.47
C THR A 179 7.18 6.46 -17.91
N GLN A 180 6.49 6.61 -16.79
CA GLN A 180 6.44 7.82 -15.96
C GLN A 180 6.34 7.41 -14.50
N VAL A 181 7.17 8.02 -13.66
CA VAL A 181 7.02 7.95 -12.20
C VAL A 181 6.40 9.26 -11.74
N PHE A 182 5.19 9.19 -11.18
CA PHE A 182 4.46 10.38 -10.75
C PHE A 182 5.13 11.03 -9.54
N SER A 183 5.24 12.34 -9.53
CA SER A 183 5.57 13.06 -8.30
C SER A 183 4.43 12.95 -7.28
N PRO A 184 4.69 13.13 -5.97
CA PRO A 184 3.62 13.14 -4.97
C PRO A 184 2.60 14.27 -5.17
N GLU A 185 2.99 15.35 -5.87
CA GLU A 185 2.13 16.45 -6.27
C GLU A 185 1.16 16.05 -7.38
N GLU A 186 1.62 15.24 -8.34
CA GLU A 186 0.79 14.71 -9.43
C GLU A 186 -0.14 13.61 -8.92
N MET A 187 0.40 12.67 -8.13
CA MET A 187 -0.37 11.54 -7.59
C MET A 187 0.11 11.21 -6.18
N LEU A 188 -0.66 11.63 -5.18
CA LEU A 188 -0.32 11.38 -3.79
C LEU A 188 -0.37 9.87 -3.49
N PRO A 189 0.72 9.29 -2.93
CA PRO A 189 0.83 7.86 -2.65
C PRO A 189 -0.22 7.33 -1.67
N ALA A 190 -0.39 6.01 -1.64
CA ALA A 190 -1.11 5.39 -0.54
C ALA A 190 -0.33 5.53 0.77
N VAL A 191 -1.07 5.60 1.89
CA VAL A 191 -0.49 5.53 3.24
C VAL A 191 0.47 4.35 3.33
N ALA A 192 1.69 4.62 3.79
CA ALA A 192 2.78 3.66 3.97
C ALA A 192 3.21 2.91 2.69
N GLN A 193 2.87 3.39 1.49
CA GLN A 193 3.35 2.79 0.24
C GLN A 193 4.88 2.81 0.20
N GLY A 194 5.49 1.70 -0.20
CA GLY A 194 6.95 1.52 -0.23
C GLY A 194 7.56 1.01 1.07
N ALA A 195 6.91 1.20 2.23
CA ALA A 195 7.40 0.69 3.51
C ALA A 195 7.07 -0.80 3.70
N LEU A 196 7.96 -1.51 4.41
CA LEU A 196 7.71 -2.83 4.97
C LEU A 196 7.36 -2.71 6.45
N ALA A 197 6.47 -3.57 6.92
CA ALA A 197 6.22 -3.78 8.34
C ALA A 197 6.73 -5.16 8.74
N LEU A 198 7.59 -5.20 9.76
CA LEU A 198 8.04 -6.43 10.39
C LEU A 198 7.20 -6.65 11.63
N GLU A 199 6.24 -7.56 11.54
CA GLU A 199 5.30 -7.85 12.61
C GLU A 199 5.77 -9.04 13.44
N ALA A 200 5.60 -8.96 14.76
CA ALA A 200 5.96 -10.03 15.69
C ALA A 200 5.03 -10.01 16.92
N ARG A 201 5.09 -11.07 17.74
CA ARG A 201 4.41 -11.08 19.04
C ARG A 201 5.01 -10.02 19.96
N ALA A 202 4.17 -9.26 20.64
CA ALA A 202 4.59 -8.26 21.64
C ALA A 202 5.37 -8.89 22.81
N SER A 203 5.11 -10.16 23.13
CA SER A 203 5.78 -10.92 24.19
C SER A 203 7.12 -11.54 23.77
N ASP A 204 7.48 -11.54 22.49
CA ASP A 204 8.71 -12.17 21.97
C ASP A 204 9.88 -11.19 21.99
N ALA A 205 10.37 -10.88 23.20
CA ALA A 205 11.47 -9.94 23.40
C ALA A 205 12.77 -10.31 22.64
N PRO A 206 13.17 -11.60 22.51
CA PRO A 206 14.33 -11.96 21.68
C PRO A 206 14.16 -11.58 20.20
N THR A 207 13.00 -11.86 19.61
CA THR A 207 12.70 -11.49 18.23
C THR A 207 12.65 -9.98 18.05
N LEU A 208 11.96 -9.25 18.94
CA LEU A 208 11.88 -7.80 18.89
C LEU A 208 13.25 -7.11 18.97
N ARG A 209 14.19 -7.61 19.79
CA ARG A 209 15.57 -7.09 19.82
C ARG A 209 16.29 -7.25 18.47
N ARG A 210 16.10 -8.39 17.79
CA ARG A 210 16.68 -8.60 16.45
C ARG A 210 16.07 -7.66 15.41
N LEU A 211 14.74 -7.49 15.45
CA LEU A 211 14.05 -6.59 14.55
C LEU A 211 14.45 -5.13 14.75
N ALA A 212 14.68 -4.70 15.99
CA ALA A 212 15.11 -3.34 16.31
C ALA A 212 16.38 -2.90 15.57
N ALA A 213 17.28 -3.84 15.25
CA ALA A 213 18.47 -3.56 14.45
C ALA A 213 18.17 -3.24 12.96
N LEU A 214 16.95 -3.51 12.50
CA LEU A 214 16.49 -3.22 11.13
C LEU A 214 15.65 -1.95 11.06
N GLU A 215 15.42 -1.28 12.18
CA GLU A 215 14.60 -0.07 12.24
C GLU A 215 15.26 1.09 11.51
N ASP A 216 14.50 1.76 10.63
CA ASP A 216 14.84 3.07 10.09
C ASP A 216 13.99 4.14 10.78
N PRO A 217 14.60 5.02 11.61
CA PRO A 217 13.85 6.00 12.40
C PRO A 217 13.05 6.99 11.54
N ASP A 218 13.56 7.35 10.38
CA ASP A 218 12.88 8.28 9.47
C ASP A 218 11.65 7.63 8.83
N THR A 219 11.78 6.37 8.41
CA THR A 219 10.66 5.61 7.87
C THR A 219 9.60 5.34 8.94
N ARG A 220 10.00 5.01 10.17
CA ARG A 220 9.09 4.86 11.30
C ARG A 220 8.25 6.11 11.50
N VAL A 221 8.89 7.26 11.64
CA VAL A 221 8.22 8.54 11.86
C VAL A 221 7.26 8.89 10.72
N ARG A 222 7.70 8.72 9.46
CA ARG A 222 6.83 8.96 8.28
C ARG A 222 5.60 8.06 8.30
N THR A 223 5.81 6.77 8.54
CA THR A 223 4.70 5.80 8.55
C THR A 223 3.78 5.96 9.75
N GLU A 224 4.27 6.42 10.90
CA GLU A 224 3.43 6.74 12.06
C GLU A 224 2.52 7.93 11.78
N ALA A 225 3.03 9.01 11.14
CA ALA A 225 2.20 10.14 10.72
C ALA A 225 1.09 9.68 9.74
N GLU A 226 1.48 8.94 8.71
CA GLU A 226 0.57 8.44 7.69
C GLU A 226 -0.47 7.46 8.27
N ARG A 227 -0.06 6.55 9.17
CA ARG A 227 -0.95 5.57 9.82
C ARG A 227 -1.85 6.21 10.89
N GLY A 228 -1.38 7.26 11.58
CA GLY A 228 -2.22 8.08 12.46
C GLY A 228 -3.38 8.70 11.67
N PHE A 229 -3.10 9.27 10.50
CA PHE A 229 -4.12 9.77 9.59
C PHE A 229 -5.10 8.66 9.17
N LEU A 230 -4.60 7.51 8.71
CA LEU A 230 -5.44 6.39 8.27
C LEU A 230 -6.33 5.85 9.40
N ALA A 231 -5.79 5.71 10.60
CA ALA A 231 -6.52 5.20 11.76
C ALA A 231 -7.70 6.09 12.13
N ARG A 232 -7.54 7.43 12.02
CA ARG A 232 -8.59 8.38 12.40
C ARG A 232 -9.62 8.62 11.30
N ILE A 233 -9.20 8.57 10.01
CA ILE A 233 -10.12 8.76 8.90
C ILE A 233 -11.08 7.56 8.75
N GLU A 234 -10.78 6.42 9.40
CA GLU A 234 -11.56 5.18 9.41
C GLU A 234 -11.99 4.66 8.03
N GLY A 235 -11.39 5.17 6.98
CA GLY A 235 -11.61 4.68 5.64
C GLY A 235 -10.96 3.32 5.48
N GLY A 236 -11.76 2.28 5.33
CA GLY A 236 -11.27 0.98 4.85
C GLY A 236 -10.72 1.10 3.43
N CYS A 237 -10.24 -0.01 2.85
CA CYS A 237 -9.75 -0.09 1.45
C CYS A 237 -10.76 0.35 0.38
N GLN A 238 -11.94 0.79 0.77
CA GLN A 238 -13.08 1.12 -0.10
C GLN A 238 -13.25 2.63 -0.36
N VAL A 239 -12.32 3.47 0.12
CA VAL A 239 -12.39 4.92 -0.08
C VAL A 239 -11.12 5.46 -0.72
N PRO A 240 -11.22 6.47 -1.61
CA PRO A 240 -10.07 7.11 -2.22
C PRO A 240 -9.31 8.00 -1.23
N ILE A 241 -8.40 7.40 -0.46
CA ILE A 241 -7.57 8.07 0.54
C ILE A 241 -6.11 7.98 0.12
N ALA A 242 -5.37 9.08 0.28
CA ALA A 242 -3.92 9.13 0.12
C ALA A 242 -3.27 9.87 1.28
N GLY A 243 -2.03 9.52 1.58
CA GLY A 243 -1.24 10.18 2.60
C GLY A 243 0.25 9.90 2.40
N HIS A 244 1.06 10.97 2.46
CA HIS A 244 2.51 10.87 2.30
C HIS A 244 3.21 11.83 3.23
N ALA A 245 4.09 11.31 4.07
CA ALA A 245 4.90 12.09 4.98
C ALA A 245 6.36 12.16 4.52
N THR A 246 6.97 13.32 4.70
CA THR A 246 8.41 13.55 4.53
C THR A 246 9.02 14.05 5.82
N VAL A 247 10.30 13.71 6.05
CA VAL A 247 11.09 14.20 7.18
C VAL A 247 12.06 15.27 6.68
N GLN A 248 12.09 16.39 7.36
CA GLN A 248 12.97 17.52 7.09
C GLN A 248 13.66 17.92 8.41
N GLY A 249 14.82 17.35 8.69
CA GLY A 249 15.52 17.53 9.96
C GLY A 249 14.67 17.06 11.15
N ALA A 250 14.32 17.99 12.06
CA ALA A 250 13.48 17.70 13.23
C ALA A 250 11.97 17.70 12.93
N SER A 251 11.58 18.17 11.75
CA SER A 251 10.18 18.34 11.37
C SER A 251 9.69 17.19 10.48
N VAL A 252 8.40 16.92 10.55
CA VAL A 252 7.66 16.00 9.69
C VAL A 252 6.57 16.78 8.99
N VAL A 253 6.48 16.63 7.67
CA VAL A 253 5.40 17.21 6.87
C VAL A 253 4.54 16.08 6.34
N LEU A 254 3.24 16.09 6.64
CA LEU A 254 2.26 15.12 6.14
C LEU A 254 1.29 15.82 5.20
N ARG A 255 1.18 15.31 3.97
CA ARG A 255 0.15 15.66 3.00
C ARG A 255 -0.86 14.55 2.94
N ALA A 256 -2.14 14.89 2.94
CA ALA A 256 -3.20 13.90 2.82
C ALA A 256 -4.34 14.40 1.93
N LEU A 257 -5.11 13.46 1.38
CA LEU A 257 -6.33 13.76 0.64
C LEU A 257 -7.40 12.67 0.85
N VAL A 258 -8.64 13.11 0.72
CA VAL A 258 -9.83 12.27 0.53
C VAL A 258 -10.52 12.72 -0.74
N ALA A 259 -10.91 11.79 -1.60
CA ALA A 259 -11.56 12.09 -2.87
C ALA A 259 -12.88 11.33 -3.06
N SER A 260 -13.80 11.88 -3.86
CA SER A 260 -14.94 11.12 -4.36
C SER A 260 -14.50 10.09 -5.40
N LEU A 261 -15.30 9.02 -5.59
CA LEU A 261 -14.97 7.94 -6.53
C LEU A 261 -14.80 8.42 -7.98
N ASP A 262 -15.53 9.47 -8.36
CA ASP A 262 -15.45 10.09 -9.69
C ASP A 262 -14.32 11.13 -9.84
N GLY A 263 -13.60 11.43 -8.75
CA GLY A 263 -12.49 12.38 -8.72
C GLY A 263 -12.90 13.85 -8.81
N LYS A 264 -14.19 14.18 -8.78
CA LYS A 264 -14.66 15.58 -8.92
C LYS A 264 -14.48 16.39 -7.64
N ARG A 265 -14.58 15.75 -6.46
CA ARG A 265 -14.36 16.37 -5.17
C ARG A 265 -13.09 15.78 -4.57
N ILE A 266 -12.11 16.64 -4.31
CA ILE A 266 -10.86 16.25 -3.63
C ILE A 266 -10.62 17.28 -2.52
N ILE A 267 -10.61 16.80 -1.28
CA ILE A 267 -10.26 17.59 -0.11
C ILE A 267 -8.82 17.25 0.25
N ARG A 268 -7.96 18.26 0.31
CA ARG A 268 -6.53 18.12 0.60
C ARG A 268 -6.15 18.99 1.79
N ALA A 269 -5.21 18.53 2.59
CA ALA A 269 -4.55 19.32 3.61
C ALA A 269 -3.10 18.86 3.81
N GLU A 270 -2.31 19.75 4.38
CA GLU A 270 -0.92 19.51 4.77
C GLU A 270 -0.73 20.01 6.21
N ARG A 271 0.03 19.26 7.00
CA ARG A 271 0.37 19.64 8.36
C ARG A 271 1.84 19.34 8.64
N THR A 272 2.48 20.26 9.35
CA THR A 272 3.85 20.10 9.85
C THR A 272 3.82 19.89 11.35
N GLY A 273 4.67 19.01 11.84
CA GLY A 273 4.80 18.69 13.27
C GLY A 273 6.18 18.18 13.62
N THR A 274 6.34 17.75 14.88
CA THR A 274 7.59 17.18 15.36
C THR A 274 7.62 15.67 15.13
N ARG A 275 8.82 15.08 15.12
CA ARG A 275 9.02 13.62 15.02
C ARG A 275 8.27 12.85 16.13
N ALA A 276 8.37 13.33 17.38
CA ALA A 276 7.71 12.69 18.52
C ALA A 276 6.16 12.76 18.44
N GLY A 277 5.62 13.82 17.82
CA GLY A 277 4.18 14.03 17.64
C GLY A 277 3.61 13.47 16.33
N ALA A 278 4.39 12.73 15.53
CA ALA A 278 4.03 12.34 14.16
C ALA A 278 2.66 11.64 14.06
N ARG A 279 2.39 10.66 14.93
CA ARG A 279 1.10 9.95 14.95
C ARG A 279 -0.08 10.88 15.25
N LYS A 280 0.05 11.69 16.31
CA LYS A 280 -1.00 12.64 16.71
C LYS A 280 -1.23 13.70 15.62
N MET A 281 -0.17 14.17 14.97
CA MET A 281 -0.27 15.07 13.83
C MET A 281 -1.10 14.47 12.69
N GLY A 282 -0.93 13.17 12.41
CA GLY A 282 -1.72 12.45 11.42
C GLY A 282 -3.20 12.40 11.79
N GLU A 283 -3.51 12.09 13.06
CA GLU A 283 -4.87 12.08 13.59
C GLU A 283 -5.53 13.47 13.49
N ASP A 284 -4.80 14.51 13.84
CA ASP A 284 -5.26 15.90 13.76
C ASP A 284 -5.53 16.34 12.31
N LEU A 285 -4.67 15.91 11.37
CA LEU A 285 -4.89 16.19 9.94
C LEU A 285 -6.15 15.47 9.42
N ALA A 286 -6.44 14.27 9.92
CA ALA A 286 -7.69 13.57 9.58
C ALA A 286 -8.92 14.35 10.06
N GLU A 287 -8.92 14.84 11.31
CA GLU A 287 -9.98 15.68 11.84
C GLU A 287 -10.20 16.95 11.01
N GLU A 288 -9.10 17.59 10.61
CA GLU A 288 -9.16 18.77 9.74
C GLU A 288 -9.85 18.44 8.40
N LEU A 289 -9.48 17.32 7.75
CA LEU A 289 -10.11 16.90 6.49
C LEU A 289 -11.58 16.53 6.69
N LEU A 290 -11.93 15.84 7.80
CA LEU A 290 -13.32 15.52 8.14
C LEU A 290 -14.16 16.78 8.29
N SER A 291 -13.64 17.80 8.99
CA SER A 291 -14.35 19.09 9.17
C SER A 291 -14.51 19.89 7.86
N LYS A 292 -13.59 19.66 6.88
CA LYS A 292 -13.65 20.28 5.55
C LYS A 292 -14.59 19.54 4.57
N GLY A 293 -15.36 18.54 5.04
CA GLY A 293 -16.34 17.81 4.24
C GLY A 293 -15.90 16.40 3.78
N ALA A 294 -14.71 15.92 4.20
CA ALA A 294 -14.32 14.55 3.89
C ALA A 294 -15.28 13.50 4.46
N ALA A 295 -15.91 13.78 5.61
CA ALA A 295 -16.92 12.91 6.22
C ALA A 295 -18.12 12.62 5.29
N GLU A 296 -18.54 13.60 4.48
CA GLU A 296 -19.61 13.42 3.49
C GLU A 296 -19.16 12.49 2.36
N ILE A 297 -17.95 12.73 1.81
CA ILE A 297 -17.37 11.88 0.76
C ILE A 297 -17.23 10.43 1.23
N LEU A 298 -16.77 10.20 2.47
CA LEU A 298 -16.62 8.87 3.04
C LEU A 298 -17.96 8.14 3.12
N ARG A 299 -19.01 8.79 3.66
CA ARG A 299 -20.37 8.23 3.74
C ARG A 299 -20.93 7.87 2.36
N GLU A 300 -20.70 8.70 1.35
CA GLU A 300 -21.15 8.41 -0.01
C GLU A 300 -20.43 7.22 -0.64
N CYS A 301 -19.20 6.95 -0.22
CA CYS A 301 -18.43 5.79 -0.69
C CYS A 301 -18.88 4.48 -0.04
N GLU A 302 -19.30 4.49 1.24
CA GLU A 302 -19.69 3.30 2.00
C GLU A 302 -20.92 2.55 1.41
N GLY A 303 -21.78 3.24 0.66
CA GLY A 303 -22.98 2.66 0.03
C GLY A 303 -22.82 2.28 -1.45
N LYS A 304 -21.67 2.56 -2.07
CA LYS A 304 -21.49 2.40 -3.51
C LYS A 304 -20.34 1.43 -3.80
N ALA A 305 -20.68 0.19 -4.16
CA ALA A 305 -19.71 -0.67 -4.84
C ALA A 305 -19.19 0.05 -6.10
N PRO A 306 -17.86 0.16 -6.31
CA PRO A 306 -17.32 0.84 -7.49
C PRO A 306 -17.68 0.05 -8.74
N SER A 307 -18.50 0.62 -9.62
CA SER A 307 -18.75 0.08 -10.94
C SER A 307 -17.53 0.36 -11.86
N LEU A 308 -16.39 -0.26 -11.54
CA LEU A 308 -15.33 -0.40 -12.52
C LEU A 308 -15.75 -1.53 -13.47
N ALA A 309 -15.87 -1.22 -14.75
CA ALA A 309 -16.30 -2.20 -15.75
C ALA A 309 -15.40 -3.45 -15.68
N ALA A 310 -16.01 -4.59 -15.38
CA ALA A 310 -15.31 -5.87 -15.52
C ALA A 310 -14.95 -6.07 -17.00
N PRO A 311 -13.76 -6.57 -17.34
CA PRO A 311 -13.41 -6.84 -18.73
C PRO A 311 -14.38 -7.87 -19.29
N LYS A 312 -15.06 -7.53 -20.41
CA LYS A 312 -15.92 -8.48 -21.11
C LYS A 312 -15.08 -9.69 -21.50
N GLN A 313 -15.36 -10.83 -20.90
CA GLN A 313 -14.77 -12.10 -21.35
C GLN A 313 -15.15 -12.31 -22.81
N LYS A 314 -14.17 -12.32 -23.70
CA LYS A 314 -14.36 -12.82 -25.05
C LYS A 314 -14.67 -14.31 -24.91
N LYS A 315 -15.91 -14.70 -25.16
CA LYS A 315 -16.25 -16.11 -25.42
C LYS A 315 -15.38 -16.57 -26.60
N LYS A 316 -14.63 -17.64 -26.35
CA LYS A 316 -13.96 -18.40 -27.42
C LYS A 316 -15.00 -19.14 -28.26
#